data_eda6f795f3feb5b0f8a73a28cf8333f3
#
_entry.id   eda6f795f3feb5b0f8a73a28cf8333f3
#
_cell.length_a   1.000
_cell.length_b   1.000
_cell.length_c   1.000
_cell.angle_alpha   90.00
_cell.angle_beta   90.00
_cell.angle_gamma   90.00
#
_symmetry.space_group_name_H-M   'P 1'
#
loop_
_entity.id
_entity.type
_entity.pdbx_description
1 polymer ?
#
loop_
_entity_poly.entity_id
_entity_poly.type
_entity_poly.pdbx_seq_one_letter_code
_entity_poly.pdbx_strand_id
1 'polypeptide(L)'
;NIQSEARNLRYDLIYNFCQKNNLKFILTGHNKNDLYENFFIRLLRGSGLRGLSSFYSVSSNPNFKKPITVLRPLISIDKNDLSFITKETFGMHFEDPSNTNEKFLRVKIRKMLKQLFDEGLDLRKFNKTLQNLNYSSKTIDYFISLNIKSNVVYKRSKNMFVLTHSFFDNPNEVISHSFNRLFLELSNKNNFTRSKKIDLLINNLKTSTHDQKFTLSGCIIEK
;
A
#
# COMPACT_ATOMS: atom_id res chain seq x y z
N ASN A 1 -16.35 9.85 4.47
CA ASN A 1 -16.60 9.39 3.08
C ASN A 1 -17.16 7.97 3.14
N ILE A 2 -18.48 7.85 2.94
CA ILE A 2 -19.27 6.60 3.07
C ILE A 2 -18.61 5.40 2.34
N GLN A 3 -18.07 5.62 1.13
CA GLN A 3 -17.39 4.54 0.39
C GLN A 3 -16.12 4.03 1.07
N SER A 4 -15.36 4.92 1.72
CA SER A 4 -14.16 4.52 2.45
C SER A 4 -14.51 3.70 3.69
N GLU A 5 -15.55 4.10 4.42
CA GLU A 5 -16.04 3.39 5.60
C GLU A 5 -16.65 2.04 5.24
N ALA A 6 -17.51 1.99 4.22
CA ALA A 6 -18.06 0.74 3.71
C ALA A 6 -16.97 -0.24 3.24
N ARG A 7 -15.91 0.28 2.61
CA ARG A 7 -14.75 -0.54 2.24
C ARG A 7 -14.03 -1.09 3.46
N ASN A 8 -13.76 -0.25 4.47
CA ASN A 8 -13.09 -0.67 5.69
C ASN A 8 -13.89 -1.75 6.42
N LEU A 9 -15.19 -1.51 6.65
CA LEU A 9 -16.09 -2.48 7.27
C LEU A 9 -16.12 -3.83 6.53
N ARG A 10 -16.17 -3.79 5.19
CA ARG A 10 -16.14 -5.01 4.37
C ARG A 10 -14.84 -5.80 4.59
N TYR A 11 -13.69 -5.12 4.58
CA TYR A 11 -12.41 -5.79 4.82
C TYR A 11 -12.31 -6.31 6.25
N ASP A 12 -12.78 -5.58 7.24
CA ASP A 12 -12.79 -6.02 8.64
C ASP A 12 -13.64 -7.29 8.82
N LEU A 13 -14.82 -7.35 8.20
CA LEU A 13 -15.67 -8.54 8.20
C LEU A 13 -14.97 -9.75 7.54
N ILE A 14 -14.38 -9.55 6.37
CA ILE A 14 -13.66 -10.60 5.64
C ILE A 14 -12.45 -11.08 6.47
N TYR A 15 -11.68 -10.19 7.03
CA TYR A 15 -10.52 -10.52 7.86
C TYR A 15 -10.92 -11.30 9.11
N ASN A 16 -11.96 -10.86 9.82
CA ASN A 16 -12.49 -11.56 10.99
C ASN A 16 -12.95 -12.98 10.64
N PHE A 17 -13.64 -13.12 9.50
CA PHE A 17 -14.02 -14.44 8.99
C PHE A 17 -12.81 -15.33 8.71
N CYS A 18 -11.81 -14.80 8.03
CA CYS A 18 -10.57 -15.52 7.72
C CYS A 18 -9.83 -15.95 8.99
N GLN A 19 -9.73 -15.08 9.98
CA GLN A 19 -9.10 -15.42 11.26
C GLN A 19 -9.83 -16.53 12.00
N LYS A 20 -11.18 -16.44 12.07
CA LYS A 20 -12.03 -17.42 12.72
C LYS A 20 -11.89 -18.81 12.08
N ASN A 21 -11.72 -18.85 10.76
CA ASN A 21 -11.62 -20.09 9.98
C ASN A 21 -10.17 -20.51 9.65
N ASN A 22 -9.15 -19.87 10.25
CA ASN A 22 -7.72 -20.10 9.97
C ASN A 22 -7.32 -19.98 8.50
N LEU A 23 -7.99 -19.13 7.71
CA LEU A 23 -7.66 -18.86 6.32
C LEU A 23 -6.50 -17.88 6.24
N LYS A 24 -5.53 -18.17 5.36
CA LYS A 24 -4.30 -17.38 5.20
C LYS A 24 -4.37 -16.43 4.00
N PHE A 25 -5.30 -16.66 3.08
CA PHE A 25 -5.38 -15.96 1.80
C PHE A 25 -6.78 -15.41 1.55
N ILE A 26 -6.84 -14.22 0.96
CA ILE A 26 -8.04 -13.61 0.38
C ILE A 26 -7.78 -13.40 -1.09
N LEU A 27 -8.63 -13.92 -1.95
CA LEU A 27 -8.60 -13.64 -3.37
C LEU A 27 -9.55 -12.48 -3.68
N THR A 28 -9.11 -11.54 -4.52
CA THR A 28 -9.96 -10.42 -4.97
C THR A 28 -10.04 -10.40 -6.49
N GLY A 29 -11.22 -10.07 -7.02
CA GLY A 29 -11.50 -9.99 -8.45
C GLY A 29 -10.96 -8.73 -9.15
N HIS A 30 -9.94 -8.07 -8.59
CA HIS A 30 -9.33 -6.92 -9.25
C HIS A 30 -8.62 -7.35 -10.54
N ASN A 31 -8.86 -6.58 -11.59
CA ASN A 31 -8.33 -6.81 -12.94
C ASN A 31 -7.34 -5.70 -13.36
N LYS A 32 -6.89 -5.76 -14.59
CA LYS A 32 -5.92 -4.83 -15.18
C LYS A 32 -6.42 -3.38 -15.22
N ASN A 33 -7.71 -3.17 -15.47
CA ASN A 33 -8.30 -1.84 -15.48
C ASN A 33 -8.29 -1.22 -14.07
N ASP A 34 -8.53 -2.02 -13.02
CA ASP A 34 -8.41 -1.58 -11.63
C ASP A 34 -6.98 -1.16 -11.26
N LEU A 35 -5.97 -1.81 -11.85
CA LEU A 35 -4.57 -1.43 -11.70
C LEU A 35 -4.34 0.00 -12.23
N TYR A 36 -4.82 0.29 -13.44
CA TYR A 36 -4.67 1.60 -14.06
C TYR A 36 -5.44 2.68 -13.28
N GLU A 37 -6.69 2.42 -12.93
CA GLU A 37 -7.50 3.33 -12.11
C GLU A 37 -6.80 3.67 -10.79
N ASN A 38 -6.30 2.64 -10.10
CA ASN A 38 -5.62 2.84 -8.83
C ASN A 38 -4.33 3.65 -8.97
N PHE A 39 -3.56 3.44 -10.04
CA PHE A 39 -2.36 4.23 -10.32
C PHE A 39 -2.69 5.72 -10.42
N PHE A 40 -3.68 6.09 -11.25
CA PHE A 40 -4.06 7.49 -11.42
C PHE A 40 -4.70 8.11 -10.17
N ILE A 41 -5.53 7.36 -9.43
CA ILE A 41 -6.04 7.81 -8.13
C ILE A 41 -4.91 8.16 -7.17
N ARG A 42 -3.86 7.37 -7.14
CA ARG A 42 -2.71 7.59 -6.26
C ARG A 42 -1.81 8.71 -6.77
N LEU A 43 -1.61 8.82 -8.07
CA LEU A 43 -0.90 9.92 -8.71
C LEU A 43 -1.55 11.27 -8.37
N LEU A 44 -2.86 11.39 -8.52
CA LEU A 44 -3.62 12.60 -8.16
C LEU A 44 -3.55 12.95 -6.66
N ARG A 45 -3.25 11.97 -5.81
CA ARG A 45 -3.04 12.19 -4.36
C ARG A 45 -1.61 12.53 -3.99
N GLY A 46 -0.71 12.65 -4.95
CA GLY A 46 0.71 12.88 -4.71
C GLY A 46 1.42 11.70 -4.05
N SER A 47 1.00 10.47 -4.34
CA SER A 47 1.64 9.29 -3.77
C SER A 47 3.05 9.09 -4.34
N GLY A 48 4.01 8.79 -3.48
CA GLY A 48 5.35 8.36 -3.88
C GLY A 48 5.37 6.96 -4.50
N LEU A 49 6.57 6.48 -4.86
CA LEU A 49 6.82 5.22 -5.56
C LEU A 49 6.07 4.02 -4.96
N ARG A 50 6.15 3.85 -3.65
CA ARG A 50 5.49 2.75 -2.94
C ARG A 50 3.96 2.79 -3.05
N GLY A 51 3.39 4.00 -3.06
CA GLY A 51 1.97 4.19 -3.30
C GLY A 51 1.59 3.81 -4.71
N LEU A 52 2.31 4.30 -5.72
CA LEU A 52 2.03 4.07 -7.13
C LEU A 52 2.15 2.58 -7.51
N SER A 53 3.12 1.87 -6.94
CA SER A 53 3.35 0.44 -7.19
C SER A 53 2.52 -0.52 -6.32
N SER A 54 1.78 -0.03 -5.33
CA SER A 54 1.17 -0.86 -4.27
C SER A 54 0.10 -1.85 -4.76
N PHE A 55 -0.44 -1.67 -5.95
CA PHE A 55 -1.50 -2.55 -6.47
C PHE A 55 -0.96 -3.87 -7.05
N TYR A 56 0.31 -3.89 -7.46
CA TYR A 56 0.99 -5.13 -7.88
C TYR A 56 1.37 -6.01 -6.69
N SER A 57 1.66 -5.39 -5.55
CA SER A 57 2.18 -6.13 -4.43
C SER A 57 1.09 -6.95 -3.76
N VAL A 58 1.45 -8.16 -3.42
CA VAL A 58 0.74 -8.97 -2.44
C VAL A 58 0.71 -8.16 -1.15
N SER A 59 -0.46 -7.73 -0.71
CA SER A 59 -0.58 -6.95 0.50
C SER A 59 -0.94 -7.87 1.67
N SER A 60 -0.11 -7.87 2.71
CA SER A 60 -0.48 -8.42 4.00
C SER A 60 -0.99 -7.30 4.91
N ASN A 61 -2.01 -7.57 5.70
CA ASN A 61 -2.43 -6.63 6.73
C ASN A 61 -1.68 -6.98 8.04
N PRO A 62 -0.76 -6.13 8.51
CA PRO A 62 0.02 -6.40 9.71
C PRO A 62 -0.78 -6.35 11.01
N ASN A 63 -2.01 -5.83 10.97
CA ASN A 63 -2.81 -5.56 12.17
C ASN A 63 -3.52 -6.78 12.75
N PHE A 64 -3.38 -7.94 12.11
CA PHE A 64 -3.97 -9.18 12.59
C PHE A 64 -2.92 -10.07 13.23
N LYS A 65 -3.29 -10.72 14.34
CA LYS A 65 -2.43 -11.69 15.05
C LYS A 65 -1.84 -12.75 14.11
N LYS A 66 -2.53 -13.05 13.01
CA LYS A 66 -2.02 -13.88 11.91
C LYS A 66 -2.08 -13.07 10.62
N PRO A 67 -0.98 -12.92 9.89
CA PRO A 67 -0.97 -12.18 8.63
C PRO A 67 -1.86 -12.87 7.61
N ILE A 68 -2.81 -12.13 7.04
CA ILE A 68 -3.66 -12.58 5.94
C ILE A 68 -3.18 -11.90 4.66
N THR A 69 -2.90 -12.71 3.66
CA THR A 69 -2.36 -12.24 2.37
C THR A 69 -3.51 -12.04 1.38
N VAL A 70 -3.60 -10.84 0.82
CA VAL A 70 -4.54 -10.53 -0.27
C VAL A 70 -3.88 -10.78 -1.61
N LEU A 71 -4.44 -11.68 -2.38
CA LEU A 71 -4.00 -12.05 -3.73
C LEU A 71 -4.93 -11.45 -4.78
N ARG A 72 -4.37 -11.06 -5.93
CA ARG A 72 -5.09 -10.50 -7.08
C ARG A 72 -4.78 -11.30 -8.33
N PRO A 73 -5.35 -12.52 -8.48
CA PRO A 73 -4.98 -13.43 -9.59
C PRO A 73 -5.35 -12.88 -10.97
N LEU A 74 -6.35 -12.00 -11.05
CA LEU A 74 -6.83 -11.44 -12.31
C LEU A 74 -6.18 -10.09 -12.68
N ILE A 75 -5.16 -9.64 -11.95
CA ILE A 75 -4.57 -8.30 -12.12
C ILE A 75 -3.94 -8.06 -13.51
N SER A 76 -3.57 -9.12 -14.22
CA SER A 76 -3.02 -9.07 -15.58
C SER A 76 -4.06 -9.25 -16.68
N ILE A 77 -5.31 -9.58 -16.32
CA ILE A 77 -6.38 -9.88 -17.26
C ILE A 77 -7.20 -8.62 -17.56
N ASP A 78 -7.55 -8.43 -18.83
CA ASP A 78 -8.38 -7.32 -19.27
C ASP A 78 -9.85 -7.50 -18.82
N LYS A 79 -10.53 -6.40 -18.52
CA LYS A 79 -11.95 -6.45 -18.15
C LYS A 79 -12.82 -7.01 -19.29
N ASN A 80 -12.46 -6.72 -20.55
CA ASN A 80 -13.20 -7.20 -21.71
C ASN A 80 -13.14 -8.72 -21.82
N ASP A 81 -11.96 -9.31 -21.60
CA ASP A 81 -11.78 -10.76 -21.60
C ASP A 81 -12.60 -11.43 -20.50
N LEU A 82 -12.61 -10.85 -19.30
CA LEU A 82 -13.45 -11.34 -18.19
C LEU A 82 -14.95 -11.24 -18.50
N SER A 83 -15.37 -10.13 -19.12
CA SER A 83 -16.77 -9.94 -19.52
C SER A 83 -17.18 -10.95 -20.60
N PHE A 84 -16.31 -11.21 -21.57
CA PHE A 84 -16.51 -12.23 -22.61
C PHE A 84 -16.68 -13.62 -21.98
N ILE A 85 -15.72 -14.05 -21.16
CA ILE A 85 -15.77 -15.34 -20.46
C ILE A 85 -17.06 -15.49 -19.64
N THR A 86 -17.42 -14.42 -18.90
CA THR A 86 -18.63 -14.46 -18.07
C THR A 86 -19.89 -14.61 -18.91
N LYS A 87 -19.97 -13.91 -20.04
CA LYS A 87 -21.09 -14.00 -20.96
C LYS A 87 -21.20 -15.38 -21.61
N GLU A 88 -20.08 -15.94 -22.08
CA GLU A 88 -20.04 -17.28 -22.67
C GLU A 88 -20.37 -18.41 -21.67
N THR A 89 -19.95 -18.23 -20.40
CA THR A 89 -20.13 -19.27 -19.37
C THR A 89 -21.51 -19.19 -18.71
N PHE A 90 -22.01 -17.98 -18.42
CA PHE A 90 -23.21 -17.77 -17.59
C PHE A 90 -24.34 -17.08 -18.36
N GLY A 91 -24.14 -16.73 -19.64
CA GLY A 91 -25.14 -16.06 -20.50
C GLY A 91 -25.32 -14.56 -20.20
N MET A 92 -25.13 -14.12 -18.98
CA MET A 92 -25.32 -12.72 -18.57
C MET A 92 -24.45 -12.35 -17.37
N HIS A 93 -24.27 -11.06 -17.16
CA HIS A 93 -23.75 -10.47 -15.92
C HIS A 93 -24.56 -9.25 -15.53
N PHE A 94 -24.59 -8.94 -14.25
CA PHE A 94 -25.27 -7.76 -13.74
C PHE A 94 -24.34 -6.54 -13.80
N GLU A 95 -24.87 -5.45 -14.34
CA GLU A 95 -24.20 -4.15 -14.31
C GLU A 95 -24.70 -3.34 -13.12
N ASP A 96 -23.79 -2.92 -12.26
CA ASP A 96 -24.10 -2.03 -11.14
C ASP A 96 -24.31 -0.60 -11.69
N PRO A 97 -25.49 0.01 -11.51
CA PRO A 97 -25.77 1.38 -11.98
C PRO A 97 -24.81 2.42 -11.43
N SER A 98 -24.19 2.17 -10.28
CA SER A 98 -23.20 3.07 -9.70
C SER A 98 -21.92 3.20 -10.54
N ASN A 99 -21.67 2.27 -11.46
CA ASN A 99 -20.51 2.28 -12.36
C ASN A 99 -20.52 3.44 -13.38
N THR A 100 -21.66 4.07 -13.60
CA THR A 100 -21.83 5.22 -14.53
C THR A 100 -21.90 6.56 -13.80
N ASN A 101 -21.99 6.57 -12.48
CA ASN A 101 -22.18 7.77 -11.70
C ASN A 101 -20.88 8.60 -11.60
N GLU A 102 -20.85 9.74 -12.31
CA GLU A 102 -19.70 10.66 -12.38
C GLU A 102 -19.36 11.39 -11.08
N LYS A 103 -20.18 11.29 -10.04
CA LYS A 103 -19.79 11.78 -8.70
C LYS A 103 -18.60 11.00 -8.13
N PHE A 104 -18.37 9.78 -8.61
CA PHE A 104 -17.28 8.94 -8.13
C PHE A 104 -15.97 9.18 -8.89
N LEU A 105 -14.90 9.40 -8.17
CA LEU A 105 -13.57 9.63 -8.72
C LEU A 105 -13.12 8.53 -9.70
N ARG A 106 -13.46 7.27 -9.42
CA ARG A 106 -13.12 6.16 -10.31
C ARG A 106 -13.76 6.27 -11.68
N VAL A 107 -15.03 6.73 -11.75
CA VAL A 107 -15.72 6.93 -13.02
C VAL A 107 -15.07 8.04 -13.83
N LYS A 108 -14.69 9.14 -13.17
CA LYS A 108 -13.94 10.23 -13.82
C LYS A 108 -12.59 9.75 -14.37
N ILE A 109 -11.88 8.92 -13.61
CA ILE A 109 -10.59 8.35 -14.03
C ILE A 109 -10.75 7.41 -15.23
N ARG A 110 -11.79 6.59 -15.28
CA ARG A 110 -12.10 5.76 -16.47
C ARG A 110 -12.28 6.58 -17.72
N LYS A 111 -13.02 7.69 -17.63
CA LYS A 111 -13.19 8.63 -18.75
C LYS A 111 -11.87 9.24 -19.19
N MET A 112 -11.10 9.74 -18.23
CA MET A 112 -9.76 10.29 -18.50
C MET A 112 -8.81 9.25 -19.12
N LEU A 113 -8.82 8.02 -18.64
CA LEU A 113 -8.02 6.92 -19.20
C LEU A 113 -8.41 6.64 -20.65
N LYS A 114 -9.72 6.63 -20.96
CA LYS A 114 -10.19 6.46 -22.35
C LYS A 114 -9.65 7.56 -23.24
N GLN A 115 -9.73 8.82 -22.82
CA GLN A 115 -9.18 9.95 -23.57
C GLN A 115 -7.66 9.82 -23.77
N LEU A 116 -6.89 9.43 -22.75
CA LEU A 116 -5.46 9.22 -22.86
C LEU A 116 -5.12 8.09 -23.86
N PHE A 117 -5.93 7.04 -23.93
CA PHE A 117 -5.75 5.98 -24.92
C PHE A 117 -6.06 6.46 -26.34
N ASP A 118 -7.11 7.24 -26.50
CA ASP A 118 -7.49 7.84 -27.78
C ASP A 118 -6.38 8.82 -28.28
N GLU A 119 -5.70 9.52 -27.35
CA GLU A 119 -4.55 10.41 -27.60
C GLU A 119 -3.22 9.66 -27.75
N GLY A 120 -3.21 8.32 -27.73
CA GLY A 120 -2.03 7.52 -28.05
C GLY A 120 -1.26 6.95 -26.86
N LEU A 121 -1.83 6.93 -25.66
CA LEU A 121 -1.23 6.21 -24.54
C LEU A 121 -1.16 4.70 -24.86
N ASP A 122 0.04 4.21 -25.16
CA ASP A 122 0.27 2.79 -25.42
C ASP A 122 0.21 1.98 -24.13
N LEU A 123 -0.76 1.07 -24.06
CA LEU A 123 -0.97 0.19 -22.92
C LEU A 123 0.24 -0.70 -22.59
N ARG A 124 0.99 -1.15 -23.59
CA ARG A 124 2.19 -1.98 -23.37
C ARG A 124 3.28 -1.17 -22.71
N LYS A 125 3.52 0.06 -23.18
CA LYS A 125 4.49 0.99 -22.59
C LYS A 125 4.08 1.38 -21.18
N PHE A 126 2.80 1.66 -20.97
CA PHE A 126 2.27 1.98 -19.64
C PHE A 126 2.43 0.80 -18.65
N ASN A 127 2.09 -0.42 -19.05
CA ASN A 127 2.35 -1.62 -18.24
C ASN A 127 3.83 -1.79 -17.92
N LYS A 128 4.72 -1.56 -18.88
CA LYS A 128 6.17 -1.60 -18.64
C LYS A 128 6.60 -0.60 -17.58
N THR A 129 6.07 0.61 -17.63
CA THR A 129 6.33 1.64 -16.61
C THR A 129 5.87 1.18 -15.24
N LEU A 130 4.64 0.64 -15.11
CA LEU A 130 4.13 0.12 -13.85
C LEU A 130 4.99 -1.03 -13.31
N GLN A 131 5.45 -1.94 -14.18
CA GLN A 131 6.38 -3.01 -13.79
C GLN A 131 7.71 -2.47 -13.27
N ASN A 132 8.29 -1.48 -13.95
CA ASN A 132 9.55 -0.86 -13.54
C ASN A 132 9.40 -0.18 -12.14
N LEU A 133 8.30 0.53 -11.92
CA LEU A 133 7.99 1.11 -10.60
C LEU A 133 7.87 0.04 -9.52
N ASN A 134 7.26 -1.11 -9.84
CA ASN A 134 7.15 -2.23 -8.91
C ASN A 134 8.53 -2.85 -8.59
N TYR A 135 9.41 -3.01 -9.59
CA TYR A 135 10.78 -3.49 -9.36
C TYR A 135 11.56 -2.53 -8.47
N SER A 136 11.51 -1.22 -8.76
CA SER A 136 12.15 -0.20 -7.93
C SER A 136 11.63 -0.22 -6.48
N SER A 137 10.31 -0.38 -6.30
CA SER A 137 9.71 -0.50 -4.97
C SER A 137 10.22 -1.74 -4.21
N LYS A 138 10.34 -2.89 -4.87
CA LYS A 138 10.90 -4.11 -4.26
C LYS A 138 12.37 -3.94 -3.85
N THR A 139 13.14 -3.21 -4.65
CA THR A 139 14.54 -2.88 -4.30
C THR A 139 14.60 -2.05 -3.03
N ILE A 140 13.75 -1.03 -2.90
CA ILE A 140 13.66 -0.24 -1.67
C ILE A 140 13.20 -1.11 -0.49
N ASP A 141 12.22 -1.99 -0.66
CA ASP A 141 11.75 -2.91 0.38
C ASP A 141 12.86 -3.87 0.85
N TYR A 142 13.75 -4.29 -0.05
CA TYR A 142 14.96 -5.05 0.31
C TYR A 142 15.89 -4.25 1.23
N PHE A 143 16.22 -3.01 0.84
CA PHE A 143 17.08 -2.15 1.66
C PHE A 143 16.46 -1.78 3.02
N ILE A 144 15.13 -1.55 3.07
CA ILE A 144 14.41 -1.36 4.33
C ILE A 144 14.59 -2.58 5.24
N SER A 145 14.41 -3.77 4.69
CA SER A 145 14.54 -5.02 5.45
C SER A 145 15.96 -5.23 5.93
N LEU A 146 16.96 -4.90 5.09
CA LEU A 146 18.37 -4.95 5.44
C LEU A 146 18.71 -3.95 6.56
N ASN A 147 18.25 -2.70 6.43
CA ASN A 147 18.47 -1.67 7.45
C ASN A 147 17.89 -2.08 8.81
N ILE A 148 16.66 -2.58 8.83
CA ILE A 148 16.05 -3.06 10.08
C ILE A 148 16.81 -4.25 10.64
N LYS A 149 17.16 -5.25 9.82
CA LYS A 149 17.86 -6.45 10.27
C LYS A 149 19.23 -6.13 10.86
N SER A 150 19.98 -5.19 10.27
CA SER A 150 21.36 -4.89 10.67
C SER A 150 21.45 -3.86 11.79
N ASN A 151 20.48 -2.95 11.89
CA ASN A 151 20.60 -1.73 12.69
C ASN A 151 19.53 -1.59 13.79
N VAL A 152 18.65 -2.58 13.96
CA VAL A 152 17.56 -2.50 14.94
C VAL A 152 17.57 -3.74 15.85
N VAL A 153 17.56 -3.50 17.16
CA VAL A 153 17.45 -4.55 18.18
C VAL A 153 16.14 -4.35 18.94
N TYR A 154 15.28 -5.37 18.95
CA TYR A 154 14.07 -5.36 19.74
C TYR A 154 14.33 -5.85 21.16
N LYS A 155 14.10 -4.99 22.17
CA LYS A 155 14.15 -5.33 23.59
C LYS A 155 12.74 -5.67 24.11
N ARG A 156 12.43 -6.94 24.12
CA ARG A 156 11.10 -7.46 24.48
C ARG A 156 10.64 -7.05 25.88
N SER A 157 11.56 -7.03 26.86
CA SER A 157 11.25 -6.67 28.25
C SER A 157 10.71 -5.24 28.44
N LYS A 158 11.10 -4.33 27.53
CA LYS A 158 10.70 -2.91 27.57
C LYS A 158 9.76 -2.53 26.42
N ASN A 159 9.40 -3.48 25.55
CA ASN A 159 8.63 -3.25 24.33
C ASN A 159 9.19 -2.07 23.50
N MET A 160 10.50 -2.07 23.23
CA MET A 160 11.19 -0.98 22.55
C MET A 160 12.16 -1.49 21.50
N PHE A 161 12.35 -0.71 20.44
CA PHE A 161 13.44 -0.87 19.51
C PHE A 161 14.61 0.04 19.87
N VAL A 162 15.82 -0.50 19.79
CA VAL A 162 17.08 0.26 19.89
C VAL A 162 17.68 0.32 18.49
N LEU A 163 17.98 1.54 18.03
CA LEU A 163 18.57 1.79 16.72
C LEU A 163 20.05 2.08 16.89
N THR A 164 20.88 1.54 16.01
CA THR A 164 22.31 1.91 15.94
C THR A 164 22.46 3.22 15.16
N HIS A 165 23.62 3.87 15.28
CA HIS A 165 23.92 5.08 14.51
C HIS A 165 23.83 4.82 13.00
N SER A 166 24.33 3.67 12.54
CA SER A 166 24.32 3.26 11.13
C SER A 166 22.92 3.08 10.53
N PHE A 167 21.87 3.06 11.35
CA PHE A 167 20.49 3.11 10.85
C PHE A 167 20.24 4.36 9.99
N PHE A 168 20.90 5.47 10.34
CA PHE A 168 20.75 6.78 9.70
C PHE A 168 21.70 7.02 8.52
N ASP A 169 22.61 6.08 8.23
CA ASP A 169 23.55 6.16 7.09
C ASP A 169 22.90 5.74 5.75
N ASN A 170 21.64 5.35 5.80
CA ASN A 170 20.87 4.95 4.63
C ASN A 170 20.21 6.15 3.93
N PRO A 171 19.79 6.02 2.66
CA PRO A 171 18.97 7.02 1.98
C PRO A 171 17.69 7.35 2.77
N ASN A 172 17.27 8.61 2.73
CA ASN A 172 16.10 9.08 3.51
C ASN A 172 14.82 8.26 3.26
N GLU A 173 14.58 7.80 2.03
CA GLU A 173 13.44 6.93 1.70
C GLU A 173 13.50 5.61 2.48
N VAL A 174 14.68 5.00 2.59
CA VAL A 174 14.89 3.76 3.36
C VAL A 174 14.67 4.00 4.85
N ILE A 175 15.24 5.09 5.40
CA ILE A 175 15.08 5.46 6.81
C ILE A 175 13.60 5.71 7.13
N SER A 176 12.92 6.55 6.33
CA SER A 176 11.51 6.90 6.52
C SER A 176 10.61 5.67 6.51
N HIS A 177 10.82 4.75 5.60
CA HIS A 177 10.03 3.52 5.53
C HIS A 177 10.41 2.50 6.61
N SER A 178 11.68 2.46 7.04
CA SER A 178 12.10 1.67 8.19
C SER A 178 11.37 2.15 9.46
N PHE A 179 11.34 3.46 9.73
CA PHE A 179 10.55 4.02 10.84
C PHE A 179 9.08 3.66 10.74
N ASN A 180 8.46 3.80 9.57
CA ASN A 180 7.06 3.43 9.39
C ASN A 180 6.80 1.96 9.76
N ARG A 181 7.71 1.05 9.39
CA ARG A 181 7.58 -0.37 9.72
C ARG A 181 7.70 -0.61 11.23
N LEU A 182 8.67 0.04 11.89
CA LEU A 182 8.84 -0.04 13.34
C LEU A 182 7.65 0.55 14.12
N PHE A 183 7.11 1.69 13.65
CA PHE A 183 5.92 2.29 14.28
C PHE A 183 4.69 1.39 14.16
N LEU A 184 4.50 0.70 13.03
CA LEU A 184 3.39 -0.25 12.88
C LEU A 184 3.52 -1.45 13.82
N GLU A 185 4.74 -1.90 14.09
CA GLU A 185 4.99 -3.02 15.01
C GLU A 185 4.77 -2.64 16.48
N LEU A 186 5.13 -1.42 16.89
CA LEU A 186 4.99 -0.96 18.27
C LEU A 186 3.61 -0.36 18.56
N SER A 187 3.06 0.41 17.63
CA SER A 187 1.76 1.03 17.80
C SER A 187 0.68 0.14 17.21
N ASN A 188 -0.42 -0.07 17.92
CA ASN A 188 -1.59 -0.77 17.36
C ASN A 188 -2.31 0.07 16.27
N LYS A 189 -1.60 0.97 15.56
CA LYS A 189 -2.16 1.81 14.51
C LYS A 189 -2.05 1.13 13.16
N ASN A 190 -3.12 1.20 12.39
CA ASN A 190 -3.28 0.53 11.11
C ASN A 190 -2.76 1.33 9.92
N ASN A 191 -2.27 2.55 10.12
CA ASN A 191 -1.92 3.47 9.05
C ASN A 191 -0.47 3.93 9.13
N PHE A 192 0.18 3.99 7.97
CA PHE A 192 1.50 4.61 7.83
C PHE A 192 1.48 6.08 8.26
N THR A 193 2.53 6.48 8.95
CA THR A 193 2.76 7.88 9.28
C THR A 193 3.10 8.66 8.01
N ARG A 194 2.57 9.86 7.87
CA ARG A 194 2.83 10.74 6.72
C ARG A 194 4.32 11.07 6.63
N SER A 195 4.91 10.99 5.44
CA SER A 195 6.34 11.23 5.19
C SER A 195 6.84 12.53 5.82
N LYS A 196 6.15 13.65 5.60
CA LYS A 196 6.53 14.95 6.20
C LYS A 196 6.78 14.92 7.72
N LYS A 197 6.00 14.11 8.46
CA LYS A 197 6.18 14.00 9.92
C LYS A 197 7.42 13.17 10.28
N ILE A 198 7.73 12.17 9.47
CA ILE A 198 8.93 11.35 9.66
C ILE A 198 10.17 12.13 9.25
N ASP A 199 10.12 12.88 8.16
CA ASP A 199 11.22 13.72 7.68
C ASP A 199 11.57 14.77 8.75
N LEU A 200 10.57 15.38 9.38
CA LEU A 200 10.76 16.29 10.51
C LEU A 200 11.40 15.58 11.69
N LEU A 201 10.94 14.37 12.05
CA LEU A 201 11.55 13.58 13.13
C LEU A 201 13.01 13.26 12.83
N ILE A 202 13.33 12.81 11.60
CA ILE A 202 14.71 12.49 11.19
C ILE A 202 15.61 13.73 11.32
N ASN A 203 15.14 14.88 10.84
CA ASN A 203 15.90 16.13 10.95
C ASN A 203 16.13 16.52 12.42
N ASN A 204 15.09 16.44 13.24
CA ASN A 204 15.21 16.73 14.68
C ASN A 204 16.20 15.78 15.37
N LEU A 205 16.15 14.48 15.06
CA LEU A 205 17.09 13.49 15.60
C LEU A 205 18.54 13.75 15.17
N LYS A 206 18.76 14.25 13.95
CA LYS A 206 20.11 14.59 13.45
C LYS A 206 20.68 15.85 14.14
N THR A 207 19.82 16.83 14.44
CA THR A 207 20.24 18.13 14.96
C THR A 207 20.16 18.25 16.50
N SER A 208 19.39 17.38 17.16
CA SER A 208 19.19 17.43 18.62
C SER A 208 20.43 16.97 19.40
N THR A 209 20.59 17.52 20.59
CA THR A 209 21.51 17.02 21.62
C THR A 209 20.97 15.74 22.27
N HIS A 210 21.80 15.05 23.06
CA HIS A 210 21.36 13.88 23.84
C HIS A 210 20.25 14.27 24.81
N ASP A 211 19.44 13.29 25.23
CA ASP A 211 18.30 13.40 26.16
C ASP A 211 17.04 14.12 25.65
N GLN A 212 16.91 14.28 24.36
CA GLN A 212 15.65 14.79 23.80
C GLN A 212 14.65 13.67 23.49
N LYS A 213 13.38 13.93 23.85
CA LYS A 213 12.27 13.00 23.60
C LYS A 213 11.33 13.57 22.55
N PHE A 214 10.98 12.74 21.60
CA PHE A 214 10.01 13.05 20.54
C PHE A 214 8.84 12.07 20.61
N THR A 215 7.66 12.51 20.21
CA THR A 215 6.48 11.64 20.13
C THR A 215 5.95 11.59 18.71
N LEU A 216 5.86 10.41 18.14
CA LEU A 216 5.29 10.19 16.81
C LEU A 216 4.60 8.84 16.73
N SER A 217 3.42 8.81 16.11
CA SER A 217 2.61 7.59 15.89
C SER A 217 2.29 6.78 17.15
N GLY A 218 2.24 7.42 18.31
CA GLY A 218 2.00 6.74 19.59
C GLY A 218 3.23 6.07 20.19
N CYS A 219 4.41 6.32 19.61
CA CYS A 219 5.70 5.88 20.15
C CYS A 219 6.45 7.08 20.71
N ILE A 220 7.23 6.87 21.76
CA ILE A 220 8.21 7.80 22.28
C ILE A 220 9.57 7.44 21.68
N ILE A 221 10.28 8.42 21.15
CA ILE A 221 11.59 8.29 20.54
C ILE A 221 12.57 9.11 21.39
N GLU A 222 13.60 8.45 21.90
CA GLU A 222 14.67 9.07 22.72
C GLU A 222 15.99 8.97 21.96
N LYS A 223 16.82 10.02 22.05
CA LYS A 223 18.16 10.05 21.46
C LYS A 223 19.18 9.89 22.55
#